data_56c6e9388ce1d906b94c0a9f91539541
#
_entry.id   56c6e9388ce1d906b94c0a9f91539541
#
_cell.length_a   1.000
_cell.length_b   1.000
_cell.length_c   1.000
_cell.angle_alpha   90.00
_cell.angle_beta   90.00
_cell.angle_gamma   90.00
#
_symmetry.space_group_name_H-M   'P 1'
#
loop_
_entity.id
_entity.type
_entity.pdbx_description
1 polymer ?
#
loop_
_entity_poly.entity_id
_entity_poly.type
_entity_poly.pdbx_seq_one_letter_code
_entity_poly.pdbx_strand_id
1 'polypeptide(L)'
;MTGRTTSPGGFARITDVRTSTTVVALPQPLQLGAMTVTRREYVGVQVRALLPGGTEVTGVSYALTREAPMAEIVERLVAPHVVGRELAVEDPAAGVRAAWDAALRGSAIVGRVGLVRRAIGLVDVALWDVAGKVAGVPVWRLLDSAVTDVPPVPLGPPVPDGAAQVPSSARPGQGPSGDPAEPVAPARRPAILVAAYPTPGRTARAVADEVLDRAREGWPLLKISRSADRDLMRDLLAILRAELPGVTGRETEAGRSGVVVDVGFGWRDADEALADLDAWGISAPAPAGEPPALAWLEDPVLPEDAAGAARIRAVTGLPLAIGDEVTDPEVLARLAALGALDVARVDVVGIGGLTAADPLVRSWQDAGLVTSSHVYPEVSVHLGGAAGIGVETFERSPQGNPYDPAPLLVEGGPEFSAATALPPEAPGLGFTLSPTYFTFEPAPSLPSTWLASDTGPGTTPTACSTDGNRMLDDQEDR
;
A
#
# COMPACT_ATOMS: atom_id res chain seq x y z
N MET A 1 -36.64 -20.58 -25.07
CA MET A 1 -36.54 -19.11 -25.10
C MET A 1 -37.15 -18.57 -23.81
N THR A 2 -36.36 -18.49 -22.75
CA THR A 2 -36.75 -17.84 -21.48
C THR A 2 -36.04 -16.52 -21.43
N GLY A 3 -36.81 -15.45 -21.68
CA GLY A 3 -36.33 -14.09 -21.63
C GLY A 3 -35.75 -13.74 -20.27
N ARG A 4 -34.48 -13.44 -20.23
CA ARG A 4 -33.87 -12.70 -19.11
C ARG A 4 -34.52 -11.31 -19.08
N THR A 5 -35.47 -11.11 -18.20
CA THR A 5 -35.92 -9.76 -17.83
C THR A 5 -34.74 -9.06 -17.17
N THR A 6 -34.08 -8.18 -17.91
CA THR A 6 -33.16 -7.20 -17.33
C THR A 6 -34.01 -6.28 -16.46
N SER A 7 -33.95 -6.47 -15.14
CA SER A 7 -34.40 -5.42 -14.20
C SER A 7 -33.59 -4.15 -14.54
N PRO A 8 -34.22 -2.95 -14.54
CA PRO A 8 -33.49 -1.71 -14.77
C PRO A 8 -32.39 -1.63 -13.72
N GLY A 9 -31.12 -1.48 -14.17
CA GLY A 9 -29.93 -1.41 -13.33
C GLY A 9 -30.12 -0.38 -12.22
N GLY A 10 -29.96 -0.82 -10.99
CA GLY A 10 -30.04 0.06 -9.83
C GLY A 10 -28.68 0.66 -9.49
N PHE A 11 -28.70 1.76 -8.73
CA PHE A 11 -27.49 2.40 -8.23
C PHE A 11 -27.42 2.32 -6.71
N ALA A 12 -26.26 2.00 -6.15
CA ALA A 12 -25.94 2.22 -4.76
C ALA A 12 -25.43 3.65 -4.61
N ARG A 13 -26.11 4.49 -3.84
CA ARG A 13 -25.73 5.88 -3.63
C ARG A 13 -24.89 6.03 -2.38
N ILE A 14 -23.73 6.64 -2.48
CA ILE A 14 -22.85 6.94 -1.36
C ILE A 14 -23.51 8.05 -0.53
N THR A 15 -23.84 7.72 0.72
CA THR A 15 -24.60 8.62 1.61
C THR A 15 -23.73 9.32 2.63
N ASP A 16 -22.60 8.70 3.02
CA ASP A 16 -21.77 9.22 4.11
C ASP A 16 -20.34 8.68 4.03
N VAL A 17 -19.38 9.48 4.51
CA VAL A 17 -17.99 9.11 4.76
C VAL A 17 -17.63 9.58 6.16
N ARG A 18 -17.24 8.66 7.03
CA ARG A 18 -16.90 8.93 8.42
C ARG A 18 -15.48 8.51 8.72
N THR A 19 -14.87 9.19 9.67
CA THR A 19 -13.56 8.84 10.20
C THR A 19 -13.62 8.54 11.69
N SER A 20 -12.65 7.77 12.15
CA SER A 20 -12.41 7.51 13.57
C SER A 20 -10.91 7.39 13.79
N THR A 21 -10.37 8.13 14.74
CA THR A 21 -8.94 8.08 15.07
C THR A 21 -8.75 7.33 16.38
N THR A 22 -7.76 6.44 16.40
CA THR A 22 -7.39 5.69 17.60
C THR A 22 -5.88 5.76 17.84
N VAL A 23 -5.49 5.78 19.11
CA VAL A 23 -4.08 5.79 19.52
C VAL A 23 -3.79 4.56 20.36
N VAL A 24 -2.81 3.77 19.94
CA VAL A 24 -2.36 2.58 20.65
C VAL A 24 -0.96 2.82 21.19
N ALA A 25 -0.80 2.79 22.50
CA ALA A 25 0.51 2.88 23.15
C ALA A 25 1.33 1.62 22.84
N LEU A 26 2.60 1.81 22.53
CA LEU A 26 3.52 0.67 22.36
C LEU A 26 4.00 0.19 23.74
N PRO A 27 4.04 -1.12 23.99
CA PRO A 27 4.57 -1.68 25.23
C PRO A 27 6.04 -1.30 25.50
N GLN A 28 6.79 -1.08 24.43
CA GLN A 28 8.18 -0.65 24.45
C GLN A 28 8.41 0.44 23.39
N PRO A 29 9.23 1.45 23.68
CA PRO A 29 9.62 2.45 22.68
C PRO A 29 10.35 1.79 21.50
N LEU A 30 9.99 2.19 20.29
CA LEU A 30 10.65 1.77 19.07
C LEU A 30 11.51 2.92 18.53
N GLN A 31 12.77 2.65 18.25
CA GLN A 31 13.66 3.60 17.60
C GLN A 31 13.60 3.37 16.08
N LEU A 32 13.13 4.37 15.34
CA LEU A 32 13.11 4.40 13.87
C LEU A 32 13.98 5.57 13.41
N GLY A 33 15.20 5.29 12.98
CA GLY A 33 16.17 6.34 12.65
C GLY A 33 16.38 7.28 13.83
N ALA A 34 16.13 8.57 13.65
CA ALA A 34 16.24 9.60 14.70
C ALA A 34 15.00 9.73 15.58
N MET A 35 13.90 9.03 15.27
CA MET A 35 12.63 9.15 15.97
C MET A 35 12.45 8.05 17.00
N THR A 36 11.92 8.41 18.19
CA THR A 36 11.45 7.44 19.19
C THR A 36 9.93 7.38 19.15
N VAL A 37 9.38 6.24 18.74
CA VAL A 37 7.95 5.98 18.65
C VAL A 37 7.49 5.28 19.93
N THR A 38 6.61 5.91 20.68
CA THR A 38 6.04 5.37 21.94
C THR A 38 4.56 4.98 21.78
N ARG A 39 3.94 5.39 20.69
CA ARG A 39 2.54 5.13 20.36
C ARG A 39 2.38 5.12 18.83
N ARG A 40 1.33 4.48 18.36
CA ARG A 40 0.92 4.55 16.96
C ARG A 40 -0.50 5.06 16.88
N GLU A 41 -0.71 6.04 16.02
CA GLU A 41 -2.03 6.58 15.73
C GLU A 41 -2.52 6.03 14.39
N TYR A 42 -3.78 5.62 14.37
CA TYR A 42 -4.45 5.10 13.18
C TYR A 42 -5.75 5.86 12.94
N VAL A 43 -6.07 6.03 11.68
CA VAL A 43 -7.39 6.49 11.22
C VAL A 43 -8.13 5.32 10.57
N GLY A 44 -9.37 5.11 10.98
CA GLY A 44 -10.34 4.27 10.29
C GLY A 44 -11.27 5.14 9.44
N VAL A 45 -11.63 4.66 8.27
CA VAL A 45 -12.62 5.28 7.39
C VAL A 45 -13.78 4.31 7.18
N GLN A 46 -15.00 4.83 7.24
CA GLN A 46 -16.23 4.11 6.95
C GLN A 46 -16.99 4.86 5.85
N VAL A 47 -17.29 4.16 4.76
CA VAL A 47 -18.13 4.66 3.68
C VAL A 47 -19.46 3.93 3.71
N ARG A 48 -20.58 4.66 3.68
CA ARG A 48 -21.94 4.11 3.62
C ARG A 48 -22.55 4.35 2.26
N ALA A 49 -23.22 3.36 1.75
CA ALA A 49 -23.97 3.44 0.51
C ALA A 49 -25.39 2.83 0.69
N LEU A 50 -26.38 3.47 0.09
CA LEU A 50 -27.76 3.04 0.12
C LEU A 50 -28.10 2.36 -1.20
N LEU A 51 -28.47 1.09 -1.14
CA LEU A 51 -28.91 0.29 -2.29
C LEU A 51 -30.34 0.67 -2.72
N PRO A 52 -30.72 0.37 -3.98
CA PRO A 52 -32.13 0.34 -4.36
C PRO A 52 -32.93 -0.54 -3.42
N GLY A 53 -33.99 0.00 -2.83
CA GLY A 53 -34.80 -0.73 -1.84
C GLY A 53 -34.48 -0.41 -0.37
N GLY A 54 -33.52 0.47 -0.11
CA GLY A 54 -33.26 1.03 1.22
C GLY A 54 -32.29 0.24 2.10
N THR A 55 -31.65 -0.81 1.58
CA THR A 55 -30.61 -1.54 2.33
C THR A 55 -29.31 -0.72 2.33
N GLU A 56 -28.72 -0.50 3.51
CA GLU A 56 -27.43 0.14 3.68
C GLU A 56 -26.29 -0.88 3.57
N VAL A 57 -25.23 -0.53 2.83
CA VAL A 57 -23.96 -1.27 2.75
C VAL A 57 -22.86 -0.37 3.26
N THR A 58 -21.95 -0.93 4.06
CA THR A 58 -20.84 -0.21 4.66
C THR A 58 -19.51 -0.83 4.23
N GLY A 59 -18.61 0.00 3.72
CA GLY A 59 -17.21 -0.36 3.47
C GLY A 59 -16.28 0.32 4.45
N VAL A 60 -15.12 -0.29 4.69
CA VAL A 60 -14.14 0.17 5.67
C VAL A 60 -12.72 0.15 5.13
N SER A 61 -11.88 1.03 5.70
CA SER A 61 -10.43 1.02 5.53
C SER A 61 -9.75 1.59 6.76
N TYR A 62 -8.45 1.44 6.86
CA TYR A 62 -7.66 2.06 7.92
C TYR A 62 -6.23 2.31 7.47
N ALA A 63 -5.54 3.24 8.15
CA ALA A 63 -4.10 3.43 7.98
C ALA A 63 -3.46 4.09 9.21
N LEU A 64 -2.12 3.93 9.30
CA LEU A 64 -1.27 4.75 10.15
C LEU A 64 -1.36 6.22 9.72
N THR A 65 -1.58 7.12 10.67
CA THR A 65 -1.62 8.56 10.38
C THR A 65 -0.24 9.17 10.31
N ARG A 66 0.76 8.58 10.96
CA ARG A 66 2.06 9.20 11.24
C ARG A 66 1.91 10.54 11.95
N GLU A 67 0.89 10.67 12.82
CA GLU A 67 0.47 11.89 13.53
C GLU A 67 0.03 13.05 12.59
N ALA A 68 -0.22 12.75 11.30
CA ALA A 68 -0.82 13.72 10.39
C ALA A 68 -2.35 13.78 10.59
N PRO A 69 -3.00 14.94 10.35
CA PRO A 69 -4.43 15.14 10.56
C PRO A 69 -5.27 14.45 9.46
N MET A 70 -5.13 13.12 9.35
CA MET A 70 -5.72 12.34 8.24
C MET A 70 -7.24 12.36 8.25
N ALA A 71 -7.87 12.36 9.43
CA ALA A 71 -9.31 12.42 9.57
C ALA A 71 -9.87 13.71 8.94
N GLU A 72 -9.31 14.86 9.30
CA GLU A 72 -9.72 16.16 8.77
C GLU A 72 -9.48 16.27 7.27
N ILE A 73 -8.39 15.70 6.76
CA ILE A 73 -8.10 15.71 5.31
C ILE A 73 -9.15 14.88 4.57
N VAL A 74 -9.50 13.69 5.07
CA VAL A 74 -10.56 12.86 4.51
C VAL A 74 -11.89 13.62 4.50
N GLU A 75 -12.30 14.16 5.65
CA GLU A 75 -13.61 14.80 5.80
C GLU A 75 -13.76 16.08 5.00
N ARG A 76 -12.71 16.91 4.95
CA ARG A 76 -12.78 18.24 4.34
C ARG A 76 -12.39 18.28 2.87
N LEU A 77 -11.47 17.42 2.43
CA LEU A 77 -10.91 17.48 1.08
C LEU A 77 -11.34 16.32 0.18
N VAL A 78 -11.73 15.17 0.73
CA VAL A 78 -12.08 13.98 -0.06
C VAL A 78 -13.57 13.67 -0.03
N ALA A 79 -14.17 13.58 1.15
CA ALA A 79 -15.57 13.22 1.33
C ALA A 79 -16.55 14.10 0.52
N PRO A 80 -16.37 15.45 0.40
CA PRO A 80 -17.27 16.29 -0.38
C PRO A 80 -17.34 15.94 -1.87
N HIS A 81 -16.32 15.28 -2.41
CA HIS A 81 -16.26 14.87 -3.81
C HIS A 81 -16.81 13.47 -4.07
N VAL A 82 -17.05 12.71 -3.00
CA VAL A 82 -17.45 11.30 -3.04
C VAL A 82 -18.91 11.12 -2.60
N VAL A 83 -19.34 11.82 -1.54
CA VAL A 83 -20.72 11.76 -1.04
C VAL A 83 -21.70 12.23 -2.12
N GLY A 84 -22.80 11.49 -2.28
CA GLY A 84 -23.82 11.72 -3.30
C GLY A 84 -23.58 11.01 -4.63
N ARG A 85 -22.38 10.45 -4.87
CA ARG A 85 -22.09 9.67 -6.07
C ARG A 85 -22.75 8.31 -6.05
N GLU A 86 -22.88 7.72 -7.23
CA GLU A 86 -23.60 6.47 -7.45
C GLU A 86 -22.66 5.40 -8.01
N LEU A 87 -22.80 4.17 -7.50
CA LEU A 87 -22.16 2.98 -8.01
C LEU A 87 -23.23 2.13 -8.71
N ALA A 88 -23.07 1.86 -10.00
CA ALA A 88 -23.96 0.97 -10.73
C ALA A 88 -23.85 -0.45 -10.13
N VAL A 89 -24.97 -1.08 -9.80
CA VAL A 89 -24.97 -2.41 -9.16
C VAL A 89 -24.33 -3.48 -10.08
N GLU A 90 -24.50 -3.33 -11.39
CA GLU A 90 -23.93 -4.24 -12.39
C GLU A 90 -22.44 -3.99 -12.70
N ASP A 91 -21.93 -2.80 -12.43
CA ASP A 91 -20.50 -2.46 -12.53
C ASP A 91 -20.12 -1.43 -11.45
N PRO A 92 -20.04 -1.83 -10.19
CA PRO A 92 -19.71 -0.91 -9.12
C PRO A 92 -18.26 -0.44 -9.18
N ALA A 93 -17.36 -1.19 -9.81
CA ALA A 93 -15.96 -0.83 -9.97
C ALA A 93 -15.76 0.44 -10.82
N ALA A 94 -16.53 0.62 -11.90
CA ALA A 94 -16.50 1.85 -12.69
C ALA A 94 -16.92 3.06 -11.84
N GLY A 95 -17.93 2.92 -10.98
CA GLY A 95 -18.36 3.97 -10.06
C GLY A 95 -17.28 4.35 -9.03
N VAL A 96 -16.54 3.36 -8.51
CA VAL A 96 -15.39 3.60 -7.60
C VAL A 96 -14.32 4.43 -8.31
N ARG A 97 -13.92 4.05 -9.53
CA ARG A 97 -12.93 4.82 -10.31
C ARG A 97 -13.38 6.24 -10.60
N ALA A 98 -14.65 6.43 -10.93
CA ALA A 98 -15.22 7.76 -11.15
C ALA A 98 -15.21 8.61 -9.86
N ALA A 99 -15.47 8.01 -8.70
CA ALA A 99 -15.39 8.68 -7.42
C ALA A 99 -13.94 9.06 -7.06
N TRP A 100 -13.00 8.16 -7.32
CA TRP A 100 -11.57 8.40 -7.15
C TRP A 100 -11.07 9.57 -8.02
N ASP A 101 -11.40 9.57 -9.31
CA ASP A 101 -11.03 10.65 -10.24
C ASP A 101 -11.62 11.99 -9.80
N ALA A 102 -12.86 11.99 -9.36
CA ALA A 102 -13.49 13.19 -8.81
C ALA A 102 -12.81 13.72 -7.55
N ALA A 103 -12.42 12.83 -6.63
CA ALA A 103 -11.69 13.23 -5.43
C ALA A 103 -10.31 13.82 -5.80
N LEU A 104 -9.59 13.18 -6.73
CA LEU A 104 -8.29 13.66 -7.21
C LEU A 104 -8.39 15.04 -7.90
N ARG A 105 -9.37 15.21 -8.80
CA ARG A 105 -9.57 16.50 -9.50
C ARG A 105 -10.07 17.58 -8.56
N GLY A 106 -10.99 17.24 -7.66
CA GLY A 106 -11.57 18.19 -6.70
C GLY A 106 -10.54 18.72 -5.72
N SER A 107 -9.57 17.91 -5.30
CA SER A 107 -8.49 18.30 -4.40
C SER A 107 -7.24 18.83 -5.11
N ALA A 108 -7.20 18.85 -6.44
CA ALA A 108 -5.99 19.08 -7.23
C ALA A 108 -5.26 20.41 -6.95
N ILE A 109 -5.99 21.45 -6.54
CA ILE A 109 -5.40 22.76 -6.17
C ILE A 109 -4.66 22.65 -4.82
N VAL A 110 -5.14 21.81 -3.89
CA VAL A 110 -4.56 21.65 -2.55
C VAL A 110 -3.42 20.66 -2.56
N GLY A 111 -3.57 19.55 -3.31
CA GLY A 111 -2.54 18.53 -3.42
C GLY A 111 -2.98 17.35 -4.30
N ARG A 112 -2.00 16.72 -4.93
CA ARG A 112 -2.18 15.52 -5.78
C ARG A 112 -1.32 14.35 -5.31
N VAL A 113 -0.36 14.62 -4.43
CA VAL A 113 0.56 13.68 -3.80
C VAL A 113 0.60 13.95 -2.29
N GLY A 114 1.35 13.18 -1.54
CA GLY A 114 1.47 13.32 -0.08
C GLY A 114 0.17 12.96 0.64
N LEU A 115 -0.15 13.72 1.69
CA LEU A 115 -1.27 13.41 2.58
C LEU A 115 -2.63 13.39 1.87
N VAL A 116 -2.83 14.25 0.88
CA VAL A 116 -4.08 14.26 0.10
C VAL A 116 -4.24 12.96 -0.70
N ARG A 117 -3.17 12.49 -1.33
CA ARG A 117 -3.20 11.21 -2.07
C ARG A 117 -3.49 10.04 -1.13
N ARG A 118 -2.88 10.02 0.05
CA ARG A 118 -3.12 9.02 1.08
C ARG A 118 -4.58 9.05 1.58
N ALA A 119 -5.15 10.24 1.77
CA ALA A 119 -6.55 10.39 2.16
C ALA A 119 -7.51 9.88 1.08
N ILE A 120 -7.21 10.15 -0.21
CA ILE A 120 -7.95 9.57 -1.34
C ILE A 120 -7.85 8.04 -1.30
N GLY A 121 -6.64 7.50 -1.06
CA GLY A 121 -6.41 6.06 -0.94
C GLY A 121 -7.23 5.39 0.14
N LEU A 122 -7.35 6.01 1.31
CA LEU A 122 -8.20 5.53 2.41
C LEU A 122 -9.67 5.42 1.99
N VAL A 123 -10.21 6.47 1.36
CA VAL A 123 -11.61 6.47 0.91
C VAL A 123 -11.81 5.47 -0.24
N ASP A 124 -10.86 5.38 -1.17
CA ASP A 124 -10.89 4.44 -2.29
C ASP A 124 -10.96 2.98 -1.82
N VAL A 125 -10.11 2.59 -0.87
CA VAL A 125 -10.10 1.23 -0.30
C VAL A 125 -11.47 0.91 0.33
N ALA A 126 -12.08 1.85 1.07
CA ALA A 126 -13.41 1.66 1.64
C ALA A 126 -14.51 1.60 0.56
N LEU A 127 -14.36 2.33 -0.55
CA LEU A 127 -15.27 2.25 -1.70
C LEU A 127 -15.18 0.91 -2.43
N TRP A 128 -13.99 0.35 -2.58
CA TRP A 128 -13.84 -1.01 -3.13
C TRP A 128 -14.48 -2.06 -2.23
N ASP A 129 -14.42 -1.88 -0.91
CA ASP A 129 -15.14 -2.75 0.04
C ASP A 129 -16.66 -2.66 -0.15
N VAL A 130 -17.19 -1.44 -0.32
CA VAL A 130 -18.62 -1.25 -0.70
C VAL A 130 -18.91 -1.95 -2.02
N ALA A 131 -18.07 -1.74 -3.04
CA ALA A 131 -18.30 -2.30 -4.38
C ALA A 131 -18.34 -3.83 -4.35
N GLY A 132 -17.41 -4.48 -3.63
CA GLY A 132 -17.40 -5.94 -3.46
C GLY A 132 -18.65 -6.45 -2.76
N LYS A 133 -19.13 -5.75 -1.73
CA LYS A 133 -20.36 -6.10 -1.01
C LYS A 133 -21.61 -5.87 -1.87
N VAL A 134 -21.65 -4.82 -2.67
CA VAL A 134 -22.74 -4.56 -3.64
C VAL A 134 -22.80 -5.64 -4.71
N ALA A 135 -21.65 -6.05 -5.25
CA ALA A 135 -21.55 -7.11 -6.24
C ALA A 135 -21.69 -8.53 -5.65
N GLY A 136 -21.60 -8.66 -4.32
CA GLY A 136 -21.62 -9.97 -3.63
C GLY A 136 -20.38 -10.83 -3.86
N VAL A 137 -19.23 -10.21 -4.19
CA VAL A 137 -17.95 -10.89 -4.48
C VAL A 137 -16.80 -10.24 -3.73
N PRO A 138 -15.67 -10.96 -3.50
CA PRO A 138 -14.48 -10.36 -2.93
C PRO A 138 -13.86 -9.34 -3.90
N VAL A 139 -13.15 -8.34 -3.36
CA VAL A 139 -12.57 -7.24 -4.16
C VAL A 139 -11.57 -7.75 -5.21
N TRP A 140 -10.77 -8.77 -4.90
CA TRP A 140 -9.82 -9.32 -5.87
C TRP A 140 -10.49 -9.82 -7.17
N ARG A 141 -11.74 -10.33 -7.10
CA ARG A 141 -12.51 -10.71 -8.32
C ARG A 141 -12.95 -9.51 -9.12
N LEU A 142 -13.28 -8.39 -8.46
CA LEU A 142 -13.65 -7.15 -9.16
C LEU A 142 -12.45 -6.54 -9.87
N LEU A 143 -11.26 -6.57 -9.26
CA LEU A 143 -10.02 -6.08 -9.86
C LEU A 143 -9.64 -6.87 -11.11
N ASP A 144 -9.88 -8.20 -11.11
CA ASP A 144 -9.60 -9.05 -12.27
C ASP A 144 -10.54 -8.84 -13.46
N SER A 145 -11.82 -8.60 -13.16
CA SER A 145 -12.82 -8.39 -14.21
C SER A 145 -12.74 -7.01 -14.85
N ALA A 146 -12.03 -6.08 -14.22
CA ALA A 146 -11.96 -4.71 -14.63
C ALA A 146 -10.80 -4.49 -15.61
N VAL A 147 -11.09 -4.46 -16.91
CA VAL A 147 -10.16 -3.92 -17.91
C VAL A 147 -9.89 -2.45 -17.55
N THR A 148 -8.67 -2.16 -17.15
CA THR A 148 -8.29 -0.80 -16.72
C THR A 148 -7.92 0.04 -17.94
N ASP A 149 -8.75 1.02 -18.30
CA ASP A 149 -8.42 2.09 -19.26
C ASP A 149 -7.50 3.17 -18.66
N VAL A 150 -6.94 2.93 -17.47
CA VAL A 150 -5.96 3.85 -16.88
C VAL A 150 -4.64 3.63 -17.63
N PRO A 151 -4.12 4.65 -18.33
CA PRO A 151 -2.85 4.50 -19.04
C PRO A 151 -1.75 4.13 -18.02
N PRO A 152 -0.92 3.14 -18.35
CA PRO A 152 0.20 2.77 -17.46
C PRO A 152 1.09 3.99 -17.24
N VAL A 153 1.57 4.15 -16.00
CA VAL A 153 2.63 5.13 -15.73
C VAL A 153 3.83 4.71 -16.58
N PRO A 154 4.34 5.56 -17.49
CA PRO A 154 5.46 5.19 -18.33
C PRO A 154 6.67 4.90 -17.43
N LEU A 155 7.00 3.64 -17.25
CA LEU A 155 8.35 3.28 -16.82
C LEU A 155 9.25 3.71 -17.97
N GLY A 156 10.34 4.42 -17.67
CA GLY A 156 11.32 4.83 -18.68
C GLY A 156 11.79 3.65 -19.56
N PRO A 157 12.68 3.88 -20.52
CA PRO A 157 13.15 2.83 -21.41
C PRO A 157 13.65 1.63 -20.60
N PRO A 158 13.52 0.40 -21.14
CA PRO A 158 13.91 -0.82 -20.44
C PRO A 158 15.34 -0.72 -19.94
N VAL A 159 15.60 -1.20 -18.73
CA VAL A 159 16.92 -1.26 -18.10
C VAL A 159 17.89 -1.92 -19.09
N PRO A 160 19.07 -1.32 -19.40
CA PRO A 160 20.03 -1.92 -20.32
C PRO A 160 20.40 -3.34 -19.88
N ASP A 161 20.51 -4.26 -20.85
CA ASP A 161 21.00 -5.62 -20.63
C ASP A 161 22.35 -5.58 -19.91
N GLY A 162 22.41 -6.03 -18.68
CA GLY A 162 23.60 -6.00 -17.82
C GLY A 162 23.33 -5.73 -16.36
N ALA A 163 22.18 -5.20 -15.99
CA ALA A 163 21.69 -5.30 -14.61
C ALA A 163 21.43 -6.77 -14.33
N ALA A 164 21.96 -7.30 -13.23
CA ALA A 164 21.73 -8.67 -12.82
C ALA A 164 20.21 -8.87 -12.79
N GLN A 165 19.70 -9.55 -13.82
CA GLN A 165 18.31 -10.00 -13.82
C GLN A 165 18.21 -10.94 -12.64
N VAL A 166 17.57 -10.49 -11.57
CA VAL A 166 17.14 -11.40 -10.53
C VAL A 166 16.21 -12.39 -11.26
N PRO A 167 16.52 -13.70 -11.26
CA PRO A 167 15.69 -14.63 -11.99
C PRO A 167 14.25 -14.46 -11.49
N SER A 168 13.38 -13.95 -12.33
CA SER A 168 11.93 -14.07 -12.13
C SER A 168 11.69 -15.57 -12.11
N SER A 169 11.41 -16.11 -10.93
CA SER A 169 11.00 -17.50 -10.83
C SER A 169 9.78 -17.67 -11.73
N ALA A 170 9.98 -18.43 -12.79
CA ALA A 170 9.02 -18.87 -13.78
C ALA A 170 7.79 -17.94 -13.88
N ARG A 171 7.73 -17.12 -14.95
CA ARG A 171 6.44 -16.54 -15.35
C ARG A 171 5.41 -17.65 -15.17
N PRO A 172 4.35 -17.48 -14.36
CA PRO A 172 3.23 -18.37 -14.43
C PRO A 172 2.86 -18.35 -15.91
N GLY A 173 2.99 -19.49 -16.58
CA GLY A 173 2.76 -19.57 -18.02
C GLY A 173 1.46 -18.86 -18.31
N GLN A 174 1.39 -18.16 -19.46
CA GLN A 174 0.13 -17.70 -20.01
C GLN A 174 -0.88 -18.79 -19.73
N GLY A 175 -1.83 -18.50 -18.80
CA GLY A 175 -2.80 -19.50 -18.37
C GLY A 175 -3.42 -20.12 -19.59
N PRO A 176 -3.74 -21.40 -19.58
CA PRO A 176 -4.37 -22.03 -20.72
C PRO A 176 -5.54 -21.13 -21.13
N SER A 177 -5.70 -20.93 -22.43
CA SER A 177 -6.90 -20.36 -23.03
C SER A 177 -8.09 -21.27 -22.67
N GLY A 178 -8.46 -21.27 -21.41
CA GLY A 178 -9.57 -21.97 -20.83
C GLY A 178 -10.83 -21.14 -20.99
N ASP A 179 -11.90 -21.83 -21.27
CA ASP A 179 -13.27 -21.32 -21.35
C ASP A 179 -13.53 -20.31 -20.20
N PRO A 180 -14.08 -19.11 -20.47
CA PRO A 180 -14.33 -18.09 -19.43
C PRO A 180 -15.36 -18.48 -18.35
N ALA A 181 -15.70 -19.73 -18.22
CA ALA A 181 -16.79 -20.23 -17.38
C ALA A 181 -16.37 -20.83 -16.04
N GLU A 182 -15.08 -21.09 -15.77
CA GLU A 182 -14.69 -21.57 -14.44
C GLU A 182 -14.12 -20.42 -13.57
N PRO A 183 -14.65 -20.24 -12.34
CA PRO A 183 -14.11 -19.26 -11.42
C PRO A 183 -12.66 -19.61 -11.07
N VAL A 184 -11.72 -18.73 -11.42
CA VAL A 184 -10.31 -18.87 -11.05
C VAL A 184 -10.22 -18.84 -9.53
N ALA A 185 -9.60 -19.88 -8.93
CA ALA A 185 -9.34 -19.89 -7.49
C ALA A 185 -8.22 -18.89 -7.15
N PRO A 186 -8.30 -18.23 -5.99
CA PRO A 186 -7.26 -17.32 -5.57
C PRO A 186 -5.93 -18.07 -5.35
N ALA A 187 -4.83 -17.48 -5.78
CA ALA A 187 -3.51 -18.07 -5.61
C ALA A 187 -2.93 -17.74 -4.24
N ARG A 188 -2.32 -18.72 -3.57
CA ARG A 188 -1.49 -18.46 -2.40
C ARG A 188 -0.22 -17.74 -2.83
N ARG A 189 0.15 -16.68 -2.13
CA ARG A 189 1.34 -15.87 -2.40
C ARG A 189 2.26 -15.85 -1.19
N PRO A 190 3.59 -15.82 -1.39
CA PRO A 190 4.56 -15.70 -0.30
C PRO A 190 4.28 -14.48 0.59
N ALA A 191 4.59 -14.62 1.86
CA ALA A 191 4.54 -13.53 2.80
C ALA A 191 5.92 -13.28 3.41
N ILE A 192 6.22 -12.01 3.66
CA ILE A 192 7.39 -11.56 4.39
C ILE A 192 6.98 -11.26 5.83
N LEU A 193 7.71 -11.79 6.80
CA LEU A 193 7.44 -11.56 8.20
C LEU A 193 8.34 -10.47 8.75
N VAL A 194 7.75 -9.47 9.41
CA VAL A 194 8.50 -8.52 10.26
C VAL A 194 8.96 -9.31 11.50
N ALA A 195 10.18 -9.81 11.45
CA ALA A 195 10.66 -10.85 12.37
C ALA A 195 11.17 -10.27 13.68
N ALA A 196 11.97 -9.20 13.63
CA ALA A 196 12.58 -8.64 14.82
C ALA A 196 12.96 -7.16 14.65
N TYR A 197 13.10 -6.50 15.81
CA TYR A 197 13.59 -5.13 15.89
C TYR A 197 14.85 -5.09 16.78
N PRO A 198 16.03 -4.76 16.24
CA PRO A 198 17.27 -4.60 16.99
C PRO A 198 17.26 -3.27 17.77
N THR A 199 16.41 -3.19 18.79
CA THR A 199 16.24 -2.00 19.63
C THR A 199 17.40 -1.84 20.63
N PRO A 200 17.65 -0.62 21.14
CA PRO A 200 18.70 -0.38 22.13
C PRO A 200 18.61 -1.31 23.34
N GLY A 201 19.75 -1.84 23.77
CA GLY A 201 19.85 -2.75 24.90
C GLY A 201 19.66 -4.25 24.58
N ARG A 202 19.26 -4.59 23.35
CA ARG A 202 19.25 -5.97 22.89
C ARG A 202 20.65 -6.39 22.40
N THR A 203 21.00 -7.65 22.57
CA THR A 203 22.23 -8.23 22.01
C THR A 203 21.98 -8.78 20.59
N ALA A 204 23.00 -8.80 19.75
CA ALA A 204 22.94 -9.41 18.42
C ALA A 204 22.43 -10.85 18.47
N ARG A 205 22.88 -11.65 19.45
CA ARG A 205 22.44 -13.03 19.64
C ARG A 205 20.94 -13.11 19.93
N ALA A 206 20.41 -12.28 20.84
CA ALA A 206 19.00 -12.32 21.21
C ALA A 206 18.08 -11.94 20.03
N VAL A 207 18.51 -10.98 19.19
CA VAL A 207 17.77 -10.63 17.97
C VAL A 207 17.87 -11.74 16.92
N ALA A 208 19.07 -12.33 16.76
CA ALA A 208 19.26 -13.44 15.84
C ALA A 208 18.43 -14.66 16.21
N ASP A 209 18.34 -15.01 17.50
CA ASP A 209 17.53 -16.14 17.99
C ASP A 209 16.05 -15.96 17.62
N GLU A 210 15.51 -14.75 17.79
CA GLU A 210 14.14 -14.43 17.39
C GLU A 210 13.93 -14.63 15.88
N VAL A 211 14.85 -14.15 15.05
CA VAL A 211 14.78 -14.33 13.58
C VAL A 211 14.88 -15.81 13.20
N LEU A 212 15.79 -16.56 13.83
CA LEU A 212 15.97 -17.99 13.59
C LEU A 212 14.77 -18.82 14.04
N ASP A 213 14.09 -18.44 15.12
CA ASP A 213 12.86 -19.08 15.54
C ASP A 213 11.75 -18.90 14.50
N ARG A 214 11.60 -17.70 13.93
CA ARG A 214 10.67 -17.45 12.81
C ARG A 214 11.03 -18.25 11.56
N ALA A 215 12.32 -18.40 11.27
CA ALA A 215 12.77 -19.28 10.17
C ALA A 215 12.37 -20.76 10.41
N ARG A 216 12.49 -21.24 11.66
CA ARG A 216 12.07 -22.62 12.05
C ARG A 216 10.55 -22.81 11.93
N GLU A 217 9.76 -21.75 12.11
CA GLU A 217 8.32 -21.75 11.84
C GLU A 217 7.99 -21.86 10.33
N GLY A 218 9.01 -21.76 9.45
CA GLY A 218 8.87 -21.92 8.01
C GLY A 218 8.80 -20.61 7.22
N TRP A 219 9.08 -19.44 7.83
CA TRP A 219 9.11 -18.16 7.14
C TRP A 219 10.39 -18.01 6.31
N PRO A 220 10.29 -17.86 4.98
CA PRO A 220 11.47 -17.77 4.12
C PRO A 220 12.05 -16.37 4.04
N LEU A 221 11.22 -15.34 4.16
CA LEU A 221 11.61 -13.94 4.11
C LEU A 221 11.37 -13.30 5.49
N LEU A 222 12.44 -12.77 6.07
CA LEU A 222 12.48 -12.31 7.44
C LEU A 222 12.98 -10.86 7.48
N LYS A 223 12.08 -9.93 7.72
CA LYS A 223 12.38 -8.50 7.76
C LYS A 223 12.82 -8.09 9.16
N ILE A 224 13.93 -7.38 9.25
CA ILE A 224 14.41 -6.71 10.44
C ILE A 224 14.60 -5.22 10.15
N SER A 225 14.37 -4.36 11.14
CA SER A 225 14.70 -2.95 11.01
C SER A 225 16.19 -2.71 11.20
N ARG A 226 16.71 -1.63 10.60
CA ARG A 226 18.08 -1.16 10.84
C ARG A 226 18.24 -0.65 12.29
N SER A 227 19.35 -0.98 12.94
CA SER A 227 19.84 -0.27 14.13
C SER A 227 20.92 0.74 13.73
N ALA A 228 20.97 1.87 14.44
CA ALA A 228 22.07 2.82 14.30
C ALA A 228 23.39 2.29 14.91
N ASP A 229 23.34 1.25 15.72
CA ASP A 229 24.49 0.56 16.28
C ASP A 229 25.12 -0.37 15.22
N ARG A 230 26.23 0.09 14.64
CA ARG A 230 26.96 -0.63 13.59
C ARG A 230 27.50 -1.99 14.04
N ASP A 231 27.99 -2.05 15.28
CA ASP A 231 28.56 -3.29 15.83
C ASP A 231 27.45 -4.32 16.06
N LEU A 232 26.31 -3.89 16.59
CA LEU A 232 25.12 -4.74 16.73
C LEU A 232 24.69 -5.31 15.38
N MET A 233 24.59 -4.47 14.34
CA MET A 233 24.17 -4.92 13.01
C MET A 233 25.19 -5.86 12.37
N ARG A 234 26.50 -5.55 12.48
CA ARG A 234 27.57 -6.44 12.00
C ARG A 234 27.46 -7.83 12.61
N ASP A 235 27.41 -7.88 13.93
CA ASP A 235 27.39 -9.14 14.67
C ASP A 235 26.09 -9.92 14.43
N LEU A 236 24.94 -9.23 14.38
CA LEU A 236 23.65 -9.82 14.03
C LEU A 236 23.67 -10.46 12.65
N LEU A 237 24.10 -9.71 11.63
CA LEU A 237 24.15 -10.21 10.25
C LEU A 237 25.18 -11.35 10.10
N ALA A 238 26.30 -11.31 10.85
CA ALA A 238 27.27 -12.40 10.85
C ALA A 238 26.67 -13.71 11.41
N ILE A 239 25.91 -13.63 12.52
CA ILE A 239 25.21 -14.79 13.09
C ILE A 239 24.17 -15.33 12.10
N LEU A 240 23.35 -14.45 11.53
CA LEU A 240 22.29 -14.87 10.59
C LEU A 240 22.86 -15.51 9.32
N ARG A 241 23.95 -14.98 8.76
CA ARG A 241 24.65 -15.61 7.62
C ARG A 241 25.17 -17.01 7.94
N ALA A 242 25.65 -17.23 9.15
CA ALA A 242 26.19 -18.52 9.55
C ALA A 242 25.11 -19.56 9.83
N GLU A 243 23.98 -19.17 10.43
CA GLU A 243 23.01 -20.11 10.99
C GLU A 243 21.72 -20.25 10.16
N LEU A 244 21.27 -19.17 9.49
CA LEU A 244 20.00 -19.17 8.74
C LEU A 244 19.95 -20.21 7.59
N PRO A 245 21.01 -20.42 6.79
CA PRO A 245 20.99 -21.46 5.73
C PRO A 245 20.73 -22.87 6.26
N GLY A 246 21.23 -23.17 7.46
CA GLY A 246 21.00 -24.47 8.12
C GLY A 246 19.56 -24.67 8.61
N VAL A 247 18.83 -23.58 8.81
CA VAL A 247 17.45 -23.60 9.31
C VAL A 247 16.43 -23.58 8.16
N THR A 248 16.66 -22.73 7.17
CA THR A 248 15.71 -22.57 6.06
C THR A 248 15.75 -23.72 5.06
N GLY A 249 16.92 -24.35 4.82
CA GLY A 249 17.08 -25.59 4.02
C GLY A 249 16.25 -25.74 2.74
N ARG A 250 15.45 -24.73 2.42
CA ARG A 250 14.46 -24.71 1.33
C ARG A 250 14.74 -23.51 0.44
N GLU A 251 15.05 -23.79 -0.81
CA GLU A 251 14.68 -22.86 -1.86
C GLU A 251 13.16 -22.76 -1.84
N THR A 252 12.62 -21.55 -1.64
CA THR A 252 11.19 -21.34 -1.79
C THR A 252 10.81 -21.52 -3.25
N GLU A 253 9.57 -21.93 -3.54
CA GLU A 253 9.04 -21.93 -4.91
C GLU A 253 9.18 -20.55 -5.58
N ALA A 254 9.31 -19.47 -4.79
CA ALA A 254 9.59 -18.11 -5.23
C ALA A 254 11.09 -17.77 -5.37
N GLY A 255 12.01 -18.75 -5.14
CA GLY A 255 13.47 -18.55 -5.32
C GLY A 255 14.12 -17.54 -4.38
N ARG A 256 13.42 -16.99 -3.40
CA ARG A 256 13.95 -15.98 -2.46
C ARG A 256 13.74 -16.42 -1.03
N SER A 257 14.85 -16.57 -0.33
CA SER A 257 14.86 -16.74 1.13
C SER A 257 15.96 -15.88 1.71
N GLY A 258 15.78 -15.43 2.93
CA GLY A 258 16.83 -14.68 3.60
C GLY A 258 16.31 -13.49 4.42
N VAL A 259 17.25 -12.66 4.81
CA VAL A 259 17.00 -11.49 5.64
C VAL A 259 16.78 -10.26 4.75
N VAL A 260 15.74 -9.50 5.08
CA VAL A 260 15.50 -8.15 4.59
C VAL A 260 15.90 -7.18 5.68
N VAL A 261 16.69 -6.16 5.34
CA VAL A 261 16.99 -5.06 6.24
C VAL A 261 16.25 -3.82 5.79
N ASP A 262 15.30 -3.39 6.61
CA ASP A 262 14.55 -2.16 6.40
C ASP A 262 15.28 -0.99 7.08
N VAL A 263 15.69 -0.02 6.26
CA VAL A 263 16.41 1.18 6.71
C VAL A 263 15.44 2.33 7.00
N GLY A 264 14.25 2.32 6.38
CA GLY A 264 13.23 3.35 6.60
C GLY A 264 13.73 4.75 6.29
N PHE A 265 14.45 4.93 5.18
CA PHE A 265 15.09 6.19 4.74
C PHE A 265 16.10 6.74 5.76
N GLY A 266 16.67 5.87 6.60
CA GLY A 266 17.50 6.30 7.73
C GLY A 266 18.90 6.75 7.38
N TRP A 267 19.38 6.61 6.13
CA TRP A 267 20.62 7.18 5.66
C TRP A 267 20.37 8.48 4.87
N ARG A 268 21.20 9.47 5.14
CA ARG A 268 21.10 10.77 4.50
C ARG A 268 21.42 10.72 3.02
N ASP A 269 22.40 9.90 2.64
CA ASP A 269 22.92 9.76 1.29
C ASP A 269 23.65 8.41 1.09
N ALA A 270 24.08 8.15 -0.14
CA ALA A 270 24.79 6.93 -0.49
C ALA A 270 26.15 6.76 0.22
N ASP A 271 26.84 7.83 0.60
CA ASP A 271 28.12 7.73 1.30
C ASP A 271 27.92 7.19 2.73
N GLU A 272 26.90 7.68 3.43
CA GLU A 272 26.53 7.16 4.75
C GLU A 272 26.07 5.69 4.67
N ALA A 273 25.25 5.37 3.67
CA ALA A 273 24.80 4.01 3.42
C ALA A 273 25.96 3.04 3.20
N LEU A 274 26.89 3.40 2.30
CA LEU A 274 28.06 2.56 1.98
C LEU A 274 29.00 2.40 3.16
N ALA A 275 29.17 3.43 4.00
CA ALA A 275 29.97 3.34 5.21
C ALA A 275 29.35 2.40 6.26
N ASP A 276 28.02 2.39 6.41
CA ASP A 276 27.34 1.45 7.30
C ASP A 276 27.40 0.02 6.74
N LEU A 277 27.14 -0.15 5.45
CA LEU A 277 27.19 -1.46 4.79
C LEU A 277 28.60 -2.08 4.83
N ASP A 278 29.65 -1.28 4.65
CA ASP A 278 31.03 -1.73 4.82
C ASP A 278 31.30 -2.20 6.26
N ALA A 279 30.85 -1.44 7.26
CA ALA A 279 30.93 -1.81 8.66
C ALA A 279 30.17 -3.12 8.98
N TRP A 280 29.09 -3.42 8.24
CA TRP A 280 28.35 -4.69 8.36
C TRP A 280 28.99 -5.84 7.57
N GLY A 281 30.14 -5.59 6.91
CA GLY A 281 30.84 -6.56 6.07
C GLY A 281 30.17 -6.78 4.71
N ILE A 282 29.55 -5.74 4.16
CA ILE A 282 28.90 -5.72 2.82
C ILE A 282 29.53 -4.57 2.01
N SER A 283 30.72 -4.78 1.50
CA SER A 283 31.48 -3.75 0.77
C SER A 283 31.56 -3.99 -0.75
N ALA A 284 31.13 -5.14 -1.22
CA ALA A 284 31.19 -5.54 -2.63
C ALA A 284 30.07 -6.54 -2.96
N PRO A 285 29.77 -6.75 -4.25
CA PRO A 285 28.87 -7.81 -4.69
C PRO A 285 29.34 -9.19 -4.20
N ALA A 286 28.39 -10.08 -3.94
CA ALA A 286 28.70 -11.47 -3.63
C ALA A 286 29.50 -12.11 -4.78
N PRO A 287 30.42 -13.05 -4.49
CA PRO A 287 31.12 -13.82 -5.50
C PRO A 287 30.17 -14.48 -6.48
N ALA A 288 30.60 -14.67 -7.73
CA ALA A 288 29.77 -15.30 -8.75
C ALA A 288 29.33 -16.69 -8.31
N GLY A 289 28.02 -16.91 -8.31
CA GLY A 289 27.38 -18.17 -7.89
C GLY A 289 27.02 -18.23 -6.39
N GLU A 290 27.34 -17.20 -5.63
CA GLU A 290 26.87 -17.07 -4.25
C GLU A 290 25.65 -16.13 -4.17
N PRO A 291 24.70 -16.36 -3.25
CA PRO A 291 23.58 -15.48 -3.06
C PRO A 291 24.05 -14.13 -2.46
N PRO A 292 23.31 -13.04 -2.70
CA PRO A 292 23.60 -11.76 -2.06
C PRO A 292 23.48 -11.88 -0.53
N ALA A 293 24.18 -11.00 0.18
CA ALA A 293 24.22 -11.01 1.66
C ALA A 293 22.86 -10.79 2.33
N LEU A 294 21.94 -10.14 1.62
CA LEU A 294 20.56 -9.88 2.02
C LEU A 294 19.62 -10.30 0.88
N ALA A 295 18.39 -10.69 1.21
CA ALA A 295 17.34 -10.89 0.22
C ALA A 295 17.06 -9.59 -0.53
N TRP A 296 16.99 -8.47 0.21
CA TRP A 296 17.07 -7.10 -0.29
C TRP A 296 17.37 -6.11 0.84
N LEU A 297 17.80 -4.93 0.46
CA LEU A 297 17.91 -3.75 1.30
C LEU A 297 16.72 -2.84 1.01
N GLU A 298 15.94 -2.50 2.06
CA GLU A 298 14.69 -1.77 1.91
C GLU A 298 14.86 -0.31 2.31
N ASP A 299 14.34 0.59 1.46
CA ASP A 299 14.29 2.06 1.64
C ASP A 299 15.58 2.68 2.22
N PRO A 300 16.73 2.49 1.55
CA PRO A 300 18.01 2.92 2.11
C PRO A 300 18.13 4.44 2.26
N VAL A 301 17.75 5.19 1.23
CA VAL A 301 17.77 6.66 1.16
C VAL A 301 16.41 7.16 0.71
N LEU A 302 16.14 8.45 0.79
CA LEU A 302 14.88 9.02 0.29
C LEU A 302 14.65 8.59 -1.17
N PRO A 303 13.43 8.21 -1.56
CA PRO A 303 13.13 7.70 -2.89
C PRO A 303 13.41 8.72 -4.01
N GLU A 304 13.44 10.00 -3.69
CA GLU A 304 13.83 11.08 -4.62
C GLU A 304 15.32 11.04 -4.97
N ASP A 305 16.19 10.43 -4.13
CA ASP A 305 17.62 10.22 -4.42
C ASP A 305 17.86 8.92 -5.19
N ALA A 306 17.24 8.81 -6.35
CA ALA A 306 17.39 7.64 -7.21
C ALA A 306 18.85 7.40 -7.67
N ALA A 307 19.66 8.45 -7.78
CA ALA A 307 21.08 8.32 -8.12
C ALA A 307 21.90 7.72 -6.96
N GLY A 308 21.60 8.13 -5.73
CA GLY A 308 22.19 7.53 -4.53
C GLY A 308 21.82 6.07 -4.38
N ALA A 309 20.55 5.73 -4.57
CA ALA A 309 20.08 4.34 -4.55
C ALA A 309 20.78 3.49 -5.63
N ALA A 310 20.86 3.97 -6.88
CA ALA A 310 21.58 3.28 -7.95
C ALA A 310 23.05 3.04 -7.62
N ARG A 311 23.71 4.02 -6.99
CA ARG A 311 25.09 3.89 -6.54
C ARG A 311 25.27 2.84 -5.44
N ILE A 312 24.38 2.81 -4.45
CA ILE A 312 24.39 1.78 -3.39
C ILE A 312 24.31 0.40 -4.04
N ARG A 313 23.33 0.20 -4.92
CA ARG A 313 23.15 -1.04 -5.65
C ARG A 313 24.39 -1.45 -6.47
N ALA A 314 24.96 -0.52 -7.22
CA ALA A 314 26.12 -0.78 -8.08
C ALA A 314 27.37 -1.19 -7.29
N VAL A 315 27.59 -0.59 -6.12
CA VAL A 315 28.77 -0.87 -5.28
C VAL A 315 28.60 -2.18 -4.51
N THR A 316 27.44 -2.43 -3.94
CA THR A 316 27.22 -3.56 -3.04
C THR A 316 26.68 -4.81 -3.72
N GLY A 317 26.08 -4.67 -4.89
CA GLY A 317 25.35 -5.75 -5.58
C GLY A 317 24.08 -6.23 -4.84
N LEU A 318 23.65 -5.52 -3.79
CA LEU A 318 22.42 -5.83 -3.07
C LEU A 318 21.20 -5.51 -3.93
N PRO A 319 20.19 -6.38 -3.96
CA PRO A 319 18.88 -5.99 -4.47
C PRO A 319 18.30 -4.87 -3.61
N LEU A 320 17.71 -3.84 -4.24
CA LEU A 320 17.04 -2.76 -3.53
C LEU A 320 15.52 -2.87 -3.67
N ALA A 321 14.82 -2.73 -2.54
CA ALA A 321 13.38 -2.61 -2.46
C ALA A 321 13.03 -1.18 -2.02
N ILE A 322 12.23 -0.44 -2.79
CA ILE A 322 11.87 0.94 -2.47
C ILE A 322 10.39 1.15 -2.79
N GLY A 323 9.71 1.91 -1.93
CA GLY A 323 8.33 2.32 -2.19
C GLY A 323 7.45 2.48 -0.96
N ASP A 324 7.94 2.21 0.23
CA ASP A 324 7.17 2.43 1.45
C ASP A 324 6.83 3.92 1.59
N GLU A 325 5.56 4.22 1.96
CA GLU A 325 5.06 5.58 2.11
C GLU A 325 5.11 6.46 0.83
N VAL A 326 5.54 5.94 -0.31
CA VAL A 326 5.59 6.70 -1.56
C VAL A 326 4.18 6.97 -2.07
N THR A 327 3.90 8.24 -2.33
CA THR A 327 2.59 8.73 -2.78
C THR A 327 2.58 9.19 -4.24
N ASP A 328 3.76 9.32 -4.86
CA ASP A 328 3.94 9.75 -6.24
C ASP A 328 4.50 8.59 -7.09
N PRO A 329 3.72 8.00 -8.00
CA PRO A 329 4.18 6.91 -8.85
C PRO A 329 5.34 7.31 -9.78
N GLU A 330 5.52 8.60 -10.10
CA GLU A 330 6.61 9.07 -10.95
C GLU A 330 7.98 8.89 -10.27
N VAL A 331 8.04 8.96 -8.95
CA VAL A 331 9.27 8.70 -8.18
C VAL A 331 9.71 7.25 -8.38
N LEU A 332 8.79 6.30 -8.31
CA LEU A 332 9.07 4.87 -8.53
C LEU A 332 9.47 4.59 -9.98
N ALA A 333 8.82 5.23 -10.94
CA ALA A 333 9.19 5.14 -12.36
C ALA A 333 10.62 5.65 -12.60
N ARG A 334 11.02 6.73 -11.94
CA ARG A 334 12.40 7.26 -12.02
C ARG A 334 13.43 6.31 -11.41
N LEU A 335 13.13 5.70 -10.27
CA LEU A 335 14.00 4.69 -9.65
C LEU A 335 14.22 3.50 -10.60
N ALA A 336 13.14 2.99 -11.19
CA ALA A 336 13.21 1.91 -12.17
C ALA A 336 14.04 2.30 -13.41
N ALA A 337 13.80 3.49 -13.97
CA ALA A 337 14.53 3.99 -15.14
C ALA A 337 16.05 4.16 -14.92
N LEU A 338 16.47 4.41 -13.67
CA LEU A 338 17.89 4.54 -13.30
C LEU A 338 18.51 3.20 -12.85
N GLY A 339 17.78 2.09 -12.92
CA GLY A 339 18.24 0.79 -12.45
C GLY A 339 18.51 0.75 -10.94
N ALA A 340 17.77 1.56 -10.18
CA ALA A 340 17.87 1.66 -8.73
C ALA A 340 16.82 0.81 -7.98
N LEU A 341 16.04 0.02 -8.69
CA LEU A 341 14.91 -0.72 -8.14
C LEU A 341 14.92 -2.17 -8.64
N ASP A 342 14.97 -3.13 -7.73
CA ASP A 342 14.82 -4.56 -8.00
C ASP A 342 13.47 -5.09 -7.52
N VAL A 343 12.97 -4.51 -6.42
CA VAL A 343 11.68 -4.85 -5.83
C VAL A 343 10.87 -3.56 -5.67
N ALA A 344 9.79 -3.44 -6.42
CA ALA A 344 8.87 -2.32 -6.29
C ALA A 344 7.95 -2.57 -5.09
N ARG A 345 8.08 -1.73 -4.04
CA ARG A 345 7.20 -1.78 -2.88
C ARG A 345 5.95 -0.97 -3.14
N VAL A 346 4.79 -1.48 -2.81
CA VAL A 346 3.52 -0.77 -2.94
C VAL A 346 2.88 -0.52 -1.58
N ASP A 347 2.80 0.74 -1.19
CA ASP A 347 1.91 1.23 -0.13
C ASP A 347 0.56 1.55 -0.77
N VAL A 348 -0.40 0.63 -0.66
CA VAL A 348 -1.69 0.76 -1.34
C VAL A 348 -2.42 2.03 -0.94
N VAL A 349 -2.41 2.38 0.34
CA VAL A 349 -3.05 3.61 0.83
C VAL A 349 -2.26 4.84 0.40
N GLY A 350 -0.93 4.79 0.50
CA GLY A 350 -0.04 5.88 0.11
C GLY A 350 -0.18 6.27 -1.34
N ILE A 351 -0.16 5.29 -2.25
CA ILE A 351 -0.22 5.53 -3.70
C ILE A 351 -1.61 6.00 -4.19
N GLY A 352 -2.62 5.96 -3.33
CA GLY A 352 -3.97 6.46 -3.63
C GLY A 352 -5.04 5.40 -3.73
N GLY A 353 -4.87 4.25 -3.09
CA GLY A 353 -5.84 3.16 -3.00
C GLY A 353 -5.67 2.10 -4.08
N LEU A 354 -6.60 1.15 -4.09
CA LEU A 354 -6.61 0.04 -5.05
C LEU A 354 -6.78 0.51 -6.50
N THR A 355 -7.55 1.59 -6.72
CA THR A 355 -7.73 2.19 -8.05
C THR A 355 -6.41 2.65 -8.67
N ALA A 356 -5.49 3.17 -7.87
CA ALA A 356 -4.17 3.59 -8.33
C ALA A 356 -3.15 2.44 -8.34
N ALA A 357 -3.21 1.57 -7.34
CA ALA A 357 -2.23 0.51 -7.14
C ALA A 357 -2.34 -0.62 -8.19
N ASP A 358 -3.55 -1.04 -8.56
CA ASP A 358 -3.75 -2.17 -9.48
C ASP A 358 -3.08 -1.95 -10.86
N PRO A 359 -3.31 -0.85 -11.60
CA PRO A 359 -2.64 -0.64 -12.88
C PRO A 359 -1.13 -0.44 -12.73
N LEU A 360 -0.68 0.15 -11.62
CA LEU A 360 0.74 0.35 -11.35
C LEU A 360 1.47 -0.97 -11.14
N VAL A 361 0.94 -1.86 -10.31
CA VAL A 361 1.51 -3.20 -10.07
C VAL A 361 1.56 -4.01 -11.35
N ARG A 362 0.52 -3.97 -12.18
CA ARG A 362 0.50 -4.64 -13.50
C ARG A 362 1.62 -4.12 -14.40
N SER A 363 1.79 -2.80 -14.48
CA SER A 363 2.84 -2.21 -15.30
C SER A 363 4.26 -2.57 -14.83
N TRP A 364 4.48 -2.70 -13.53
CA TRP A 364 5.75 -3.16 -12.97
C TRP A 364 6.04 -4.61 -13.31
N GLN A 365 5.03 -5.49 -13.22
CA GLN A 365 5.18 -6.89 -13.61
C GLN A 365 5.45 -7.06 -15.11
N ASP A 366 4.77 -6.26 -15.95
CA ASP A 366 5.04 -6.24 -17.41
C ASP A 366 6.47 -5.80 -17.72
N ALA A 367 7.03 -4.92 -16.89
CA ALA A 367 8.43 -4.49 -16.95
C ALA A 367 9.42 -5.51 -16.33
N GLY A 368 8.92 -6.61 -15.73
CA GLY A 368 9.73 -7.63 -15.09
C GLY A 368 10.24 -7.28 -13.69
N LEU A 369 9.68 -6.24 -13.06
CA LEU A 369 9.97 -5.91 -11.67
C LEU A 369 9.24 -6.87 -10.72
N VAL A 370 9.90 -7.24 -9.64
CA VAL A 370 9.26 -7.94 -8.52
C VAL A 370 8.46 -6.94 -7.71
N THR A 371 7.29 -7.33 -7.24
CA THR A 371 6.40 -6.49 -6.45
C THR A 371 6.22 -7.03 -5.04
N SER A 372 6.24 -6.14 -4.05
CA SER A 372 6.03 -6.45 -2.64
C SER A 372 5.14 -5.40 -2.00
N SER A 373 4.26 -5.80 -1.08
CA SER A 373 3.44 -4.82 -0.37
C SER A 373 4.17 -4.24 0.84
N HIS A 374 3.82 -2.99 1.18
CA HIS A 374 4.10 -2.38 2.46
C HIS A 374 2.84 -2.41 3.32
N VAL A 375 2.93 -2.95 4.52
CA VAL A 375 1.85 -3.06 5.52
C VAL A 375 0.47 -3.42 4.93
N TYR A 376 -0.62 -3.29 5.68
CA TYR A 376 -2.02 -3.53 5.28
C TYR A 376 -2.23 -4.80 4.42
N PRO A 377 -1.78 -5.99 4.89
CA PRO A 377 -1.94 -7.24 4.11
C PRO A 377 -3.42 -7.55 3.81
N GLU A 378 -4.35 -7.06 4.64
CA GLU A 378 -5.79 -7.21 4.49
C GLU A 378 -6.32 -6.50 3.23
N VAL A 379 -5.60 -5.47 2.77
CA VAL A 379 -5.93 -4.71 1.56
C VAL A 379 -5.09 -5.19 0.38
N SER A 380 -3.78 -5.24 0.56
CA SER A 380 -2.84 -5.53 -0.53
C SER A 380 -2.99 -6.95 -1.09
N VAL A 381 -3.48 -7.92 -0.30
CA VAL A 381 -3.72 -9.30 -0.77
C VAL A 381 -4.70 -9.36 -1.95
N HIS A 382 -5.58 -8.37 -2.09
CA HIS A 382 -6.52 -8.29 -3.21
C HIS A 382 -5.83 -7.95 -4.55
N LEU A 383 -4.67 -7.29 -4.52
CA LEU A 383 -3.86 -7.03 -5.72
C LEU A 383 -3.16 -8.29 -6.26
N GLY A 384 -3.12 -9.37 -5.50
CA GLY A 384 -2.50 -10.63 -5.88
C GLY A 384 -3.48 -11.78 -6.08
N GLY A 385 -4.79 -11.51 -6.00
CA GLY A 385 -5.83 -12.53 -5.90
C GLY A 385 -6.00 -13.39 -7.14
N ALA A 386 -5.80 -12.83 -8.33
CA ALA A 386 -5.91 -13.58 -9.57
C ALA A 386 -4.62 -14.28 -9.98
N ALA A 387 -4.78 -15.35 -10.75
CA ALA A 387 -3.66 -16.10 -11.28
C ALA A 387 -2.79 -15.21 -12.18
N GLY A 388 -1.57 -14.94 -11.75
CA GLY A 388 -0.51 -14.38 -12.58
C GLY A 388 -0.33 -12.85 -12.53
N ILE A 389 -1.17 -12.11 -11.83
CA ILE A 389 -1.09 -10.66 -11.77
C ILE A 389 -1.15 -10.21 -10.30
N GLY A 390 -0.23 -9.34 -9.87
CA GLY A 390 -0.30 -8.72 -8.56
C GLY A 390 0.96 -8.80 -7.72
N VAL A 391 0.84 -8.43 -6.47
CA VAL A 391 1.92 -8.40 -5.50
C VAL A 391 2.46 -9.82 -5.25
N GLU A 392 3.77 -10.00 -5.38
CA GLU A 392 4.42 -11.30 -5.22
C GLU A 392 4.64 -11.67 -3.75
N THR A 393 4.83 -10.67 -2.87
CA THR A 393 5.01 -10.91 -1.43
C THR A 393 4.22 -9.91 -0.60
N PHE A 394 3.60 -10.38 0.49
CA PHE A 394 2.82 -9.55 1.41
C PHE A 394 3.53 -9.40 2.74
N GLU A 395 3.71 -8.15 3.19
CA GLU A 395 4.28 -7.87 4.49
C GLU A 395 3.28 -8.15 5.60
N ARG A 396 3.74 -8.85 6.64
CA ARG A 396 2.95 -9.19 7.82
C ARG A 396 3.72 -8.94 9.10
N SER A 397 3.06 -8.30 10.05
CA SER A 397 3.47 -8.29 11.45
C SER A 397 2.86 -9.49 12.19
N PRO A 398 3.62 -10.22 13.02
CA PRO A 398 3.07 -11.29 13.83
C PRO A 398 2.10 -10.74 14.88
N GLN A 399 1.10 -11.54 15.24
CA GLN A 399 0.25 -11.21 16.39
C GLN A 399 1.09 -11.08 17.66
N GLY A 400 0.78 -10.06 18.47
CA GLY A 400 1.53 -9.78 19.70
C GLY A 400 2.86 -9.08 19.47
N ASN A 401 3.15 -8.60 18.25
CA ASN A 401 4.31 -7.74 18.02
C ASN A 401 4.18 -6.46 18.88
N PRO A 402 5.14 -6.22 19.80
CA PRO A 402 5.05 -5.08 20.73
C PRO A 402 5.23 -3.72 20.04
N TYR A 403 5.62 -3.71 18.77
CA TYR A 403 5.92 -2.51 18.01
C TYR A 403 4.91 -2.21 16.89
N ASP A 404 4.02 -3.17 16.60
CA ASP A 404 2.99 -3.01 15.59
C ASP A 404 1.65 -3.58 16.04
N PRO A 405 0.73 -2.73 16.51
CA PRO A 405 -0.60 -3.13 16.94
C PRO A 405 -1.60 -3.30 15.79
N ALA A 406 -1.24 -3.09 14.53
CA ALA A 406 -2.16 -3.19 13.40
C ALA A 406 -3.01 -4.48 13.39
N PRO A 407 -2.46 -5.68 13.72
CA PRO A 407 -3.26 -6.90 13.79
C PRO A 407 -4.39 -6.90 14.83
N LEU A 408 -4.39 -5.95 15.78
CA LEU A 408 -5.47 -5.79 16.78
C LEU A 408 -6.63 -4.93 16.26
N LEU A 409 -6.41 -4.17 15.19
CA LEU A 409 -7.34 -3.18 14.68
C LEU A 409 -8.40 -3.76 13.75
N VAL A 410 -8.18 -4.99 13.27
CA VAL A 410 -9.01 -5.64 12.26
C VAL A 410 -9.45 -7.03 12.72
N GLU A 411 -10.63 -7.43 12.27
CA GLU A 411 -11.20 -8.75 12.49
C GLU A 411 -11.52 -9.39 11.13
N GLY A 412 -11.01 -10.59 10.86
CA GLY A 412 -11.07 -11.24 9.56
C GLY A 412 -9.85 -10.93 8.68
N GLY A 413 -10.03 -10.94 7.36
CA GLY A 413 -8.98 -10.70 6.37
C GLY A 413 -8.34 -11.97 5.82
N PRO A 414 -7.11 -11.87 5.26
CA PRO A 414 -6.45 -12.98 4.59
C PRO A 414 -6.08 -14.13 5.54
N GLU A 415 -6.15 -15.34 5.01
CA GLU A 415 -5.61 -16.51 5.69
C GLU A 415 -4.10 -16.59 5.47
N PHE A 416 -3.34 -16.57 6.57
CA PHE A 416 -1.90 -16.83 6.53
C PHE A 416 -1.61 -18.26 6.97
N SER A 417 -0.94 -19.01 6.12
CA SER A 417 -0.57 -20.40 6.38
C SER A 417 0.80 -20.70 5.78
N ALA A 418 1.70 -21.25 6.57
CA ALA A 418 3.04 -21.68 6.15
C ALA A 418 3.75 -20.60 5.28
N ALA A 419 3.80 -19.37 5.78
CA ALA A 419 4.44 -18.24 5.12
C ALA A 419 3.81 -17.79 3.77
N THR A 420 2.55 -18.13 3.56
CA THR A 420 1.78 -17.66 2.40
C THR A 420 0.50 -16.97 2.85
N ALA A 421 0.02 -16.02 2.04
CA ALA A 421 -1.27 -15.36 2.19
C ALA A 421 -2.26 -15.89 1.16
N LEU A 422 -3.52 -16.03 1.57
CA LEU A 422 -4.66 -16.34 0.69
C LEU A 422 -5.71 -15.24 0.87
N PRO A 423 -6.15 -14.57 -0.19
CA PRO A 423 -7.19 -13.56 -0.08
C PRO A 423 -8.53 -14.17 0.38
N PRO A 424 -9.36 -13.41 1.10
CA PRO A 424 -10.66 -13.89 1.56
C PRO A 424 -11.64 -14.09 0.41
N GLU A 425 -12.56 -15.04 0.59
CA GLU A 425 -13.69 -15.30 -0.34
C GLU A 425 -14.95 -14.50 0.03
N ALA A 426 -14.97 -13.86 1.19
CA ALA A 426 -16.08 -13.04 1.60
C ALA A 426 -16.26 -11.80 0.70
N PRO A 427 -17.51 -11.34 0.46
CA PRO A 427 -17.75 -10.10 -0.28
C PRO A 427 -17.04 -8.89 0.33
N GLY A 428 -16.49 -8.03 -0.52
CA GLY A 428 -15.69 -6.88 -0.12
C GLY A 428 -14.25 -7.25 0.17
N LEU A 429 -13.65 -6.60 1.16
CA LEU A 429 -12.28 -6.84 1.61
C LEU A 429 -12.17 -8.02 2.59
N GLY A 430 -13.29 -8.56 3.07
CA GLY A 430 -13.34 -9.71 3.96
C GLY A 430 -12.86 -9.44 5.39
N PHE A 431 -12.70 -8.19 5.79
CA PHE A 431 -12.40 -7.80 7.17
C PHE A 431 -13.35 -6.70 7.67
N THR A 432 -13.36 -6.49 8.97
CA THR A 432 -14.03 -5.38 9.63
C THR A 432 -13.05 -4.68 10.57
N LEU A 433 -13.33 -3.40 10.89
CA LEU A 433 -12.56 -2.69 11.90
C LEU A 433 -13.07 -3.07 13.31
N SER A 434 -12.13 -3.32 14.21
CA SER A 434 -12.46 -3.70 15.58
C SER A 434 -13.16 -2.55 16.32
N PRO A 435 -14.39 -2.77 16.85
CA PRO A 435 -15.14 -1.75 17.57
C PRO A 435 -14.48 -1.32 18.89
N THR A 436 -13.49 -2.07 19.35
CA THR A 436 -12.68 -1.70 20.52
C THR A 436 -11.82 -0.47 20.22
N TYR A 437 -11.40 -0.31 18.97
CA TYR A 437 -10.47 0.75 18.56
C TYR A 437 -11.14 1.84 17.74
N PHE A 438 -12.21 1.54 17.00
CA PHE A 438 -12.84 2.50 16.11
C PHE A 438 -14.32 2.69 16.44
N THR A 439 -14.70 3.95 16.67
CA THR A 439 -16.08 4.37 16.88
C THR A 439 -16.40 5.48 15.88
N PHE A 440 -17.41 5.25 15.03
CA PHE A 440 -17.78 6.18 13.98
C PHE A 440 -18.99 7.03 14.41
N GLU A 441 -18.72 8.24 14.87
CA GLU A 441 -19.77 9.22 15.16
C GLU A 441 -20.33 9.82 13.87
N PRO A 442 -21.57 10.32 13.87
CA PRO A 442 -22.11 11.08 12.75
C PRO A 442 -21.19 12.28 12.45
N ALA A 443 -20.78 12.41 11.20
CA ALA A 443 -19.97 13.57 10.79
C ALA A 443 -20.73 14.86 11.12
N PRO A 444 -20.07 15.86 11.73
CA PRO A 444 -20.67 17.18 11.87
C PRO A 444 -20.97 17.73 10.48
N SER A 445 -22.18 18.27 10.25
CA SER A 445 -22.54 18.89 8.99
C SER A 445 -21.66 20.13 8.76
N LEU A 446 -20.51 19.94 8.10
CA LEU A 446 -19.68 21.07 7.68
C LEU A 446 -20.38 21.76 6.49
N PRO A 447 -20.60 23.07 6.53
CA PRO A 447 -21.08 23.79 5.37
C PRO A 447 -20.01 23.68 4.28
N SER A 448 -20.34 22.94 3.22
CA SER A 448 -19.47 22.83 2.05
C SER A 448 -19.53 24.12 1.25
N THR A 449 -18.49 24.92 1.37
CA THR A 449 -18.30 26.11 0.49
C THR A 449 -17.76 25.76 -0.89
N TRP A 450 -17.47 24.47 -1.16
CA TRP A 450 -16.79 23.99 -2.36
C TRP A 450 -17.57 22.90 -3.11
N LEU A 451 -18.90 22.82 -2.97
CA LEU A 451 -19.68 21.95 -3.84
C LEU A 451 -19.59 22.49 -5.26
N ALA A 452 -18.91 21.75 -6.15
CA ALA A 452 -19.05 21.98 -7.57
C ALA A 452 -20.54 21.84 -7.90
N SER A 453 -21.14 22.90 -8.43
CA SER A 453 -22.45 22.81 -9.02
C SER A 453 -22.36 21.84 -10.21
N ASP A 454 -22.95 20.67 -10.09
CA ASP A 454 -23.20 19.76 -11.22
C ASP A 454 -24.23 20.43 -12.15
N THR A 455 -23.77 21.43 -12.90
CA THR A 455 -24.50 21.86 -14.10
C THR A 455 -23.99 20.97 -15.23
N GLY A 456 -24.74 19.91 -15.49
CA GLY A 456 -24.62 19.14 -16.72
C GLY A 456 -24.65 20.10 -17.94
N PRO A 457 -24.12 19.72 -19.11
CA PRO A 457 -24.06 20.58 -20.29
C PRO A 457 -25.46 20.90 -20.77
N GLY A 458 -26.00 22.05 -20.38
CA GLY A 458 -27.33 22.46 -20.89
C GLY A 458 -28.08 23.55 -20.16
N THR A 459 -27.51 24.31 -19.23
CA THR A 459 -28.21 25.51 -18.73
C THR A 459 -27.35 26.75 -18.92
N THR A 460 -27.74 27.60 -19.89
CA THR A 460 -27.20 28.93 -20.08
C THR A 460 -27.48 29.79 -18.83
N PRO A 461 -26.49 30.51 -18.29
CA PRO A 461 -26.73 31.40 -17.13
C PRO A 461 -27.62 32.55 -17.56
N THR A 462 -28.77 32.70 -16.92
CA THR A 462 -29.60 33.90 -17.01
C THR A 462 -28.78 35.06 -16.43
N ALA A 463 -28.62 36.11 -17.22
CA ALA A 463 -27.88 37.30 -16.85
C ALA A 463 -28.39 37.89 -15.52
N CYS A 464 -27.49 38.04 -14.57
CA CYS A 464 -27.72 38.78 -13.34
C CYS A 464 -27.73 40.26 -13.67
N SER A 465 -28.84 40.94 -13.43
CA SER A 465 -29.01 42.37 -13.66
C SER A 465 -28.05 43.16 -12.76
N THR A 466 -27.27 44.04 -13.40
CA THR A 466 -26.49 45.09 -12.76
C THR A 466 -27.42 46.16 -12.24
N ASP A 467 -27.56 46.23 -10.90
CA ASP A 467 -27.95 47.50 -10.24
C ASP A 467 -27.39 47.49 -8.82
N GLY A 468 -26.56 48.49 -8.55
CA GLY A 468 -26.07 48.68 -7.16
C GLY A 468 -24.65 49.23 -7.03
N ASN A 469 -24.34 50.27 -7.84
CA ASN A 469 -23.18 51.13 -7.60
C ASN A 469 -23.37 51.87 -6.27
N ARG A 470 -22.61 51.57 -5.23
CA ARG A 470 -22.39 52.45 -4.08
C ARG A 470 -20.89 52.60 -3.87
N MET A 471 -20.47 53.82 -4.22
CA MET A 471 -19.19 54.40 -3.87
C MET A 471 -18.95 54.27 -2.32
N LEU A 472 -17.76 53.86 -1.98
CA LEU A 472 -17.15 54.16 -0.66
C LEU A 472 -16.19 55.33 -0.94
N ASP A 473 -16.65 56.54 -0.56
CA ASP A 473 -15.82 57.72 -0.41
C ASP A 473 -15.19 57.74 0.98
N ASP A 474 -13.94 58.04 0.98
CA ASP A 474 -13.07 58.72 1.94
C ASP A 474 -13.43 58.74 3.44
N GLN A 475 -12.47 58.31 4.23
CA GLN A 475 -12.00 59.13 5.37
C GLN A 475 -10.54 58.82 5.71
N GLU A 476 -9.68 59.77 5.34
CA GLU A 476 -8.39 60.06 5.98
C GLU A 476 -8.59 60.49 7.46
N ASP A 477 -7.44 60.41 8.21
CA ASP A 477 -7.12 61.02 9.50
C ASP A 477 -7.42 60.20 10.78
N ARG A 478 -6.43 59.49 11.29
CA ARG A 478 -5.53 59.89 12.42
C ARG A 478 -4.59 58.77 12.83
#